data_892ae968720976de50e8e5aba3afd01a
#
_entry.id   892ae968720976de50e8e5aba3afd01a
#
_cell.length_a   1.000
_cell.length_b   1.000
_cell.length_c   1.000
_cell.angle_alpha   90.00
_cell.angle_beta   90.00
_cell.angle_gamma   90.00
#
_symmetry.space_group_name_H-M   'P 1'
#
loop_
_entity.id
_entity.type
_entity.pdbx_description
1 polymer ?
#
loop_
_entity_poly.entity_id
_entity_poly.type
_entity_poly.pdbx_seq_one_letter_code
_entity_poly.pdbx_strand_id
1 'polypeptide(L)'
;LRWHTVKELEKKQLQKKFSKISVSHVRIIGIDEIYVSRTVGQKFITVIRDLESGAVLYVGDGKGTTALDGALKMLKKSKLKAVAMDMSNAYSSWFQTHFPAVKIVFDHFHVIKSMNEKLDAVRRRVIAKLDDTQRSQFKGLRFIFLQNNEDLMEDAKSILKNIRDQFRELFDAYMFKETLRSIYRTAKDSWHADMAFHRWCRLAEETGIPELRTMARTIRNNLEGIKTYWTFHHLTNASTEGFNNKIRWLIRQAYGFRDREYLKLKIYQLPEISCVKEV
;
A
#
# COMPACT_ATOMS: atom_id res chain seq x y z
N LEU A 1 -19.62 -9.34 36.82
CA LEU A 1 -20.31 -8.67 35.68
C LEU A 1 -20.33 -9.64 34.49
N ARG A 2 -21.48 -9.73 33.79
CA ARG A 2 -21.58 -10.52 32.54
C ARG A 2 -20.78 -9.82 31.45
N TRP A 3 -20.12 -10.58 30.58
CA TRP A 3 -19.32 -10.05 29.46
C TRP A 3 -20.09 -9.00 28.62
N HIS A 4 -21.35 -9.27 28.33
CA HIS A 4 -22.19 -8.34 27.57
C HIS A 4 -22.30 -6.96 28.25
N THR A 5 -22.48 -6.90 29.56
CA THR A 5 -22.56 -5.65 30.34
C THR A 5 -21.25 -4.86 30.27
N VAL A 6 -20.12 -5.55 30.42
CA VAL A 6 -18.78 -4.94 30.32
C VAL A 6 -18.58 -4.33 28.93
N LYS A 7 -18.88 -5.08 27.89
CA LYS A 7 -18.78 -4.63 26.49
C LYS A 7 -19.65 -3.36 26.25
N GLU A 8 -20.91 -3.36 26.69
CA GLU A 8 -21.81 -2.22 26.48
C GLU A 8 -21.35 -0.96 27.24
N LEU A 9 -20.81 -1.12 28.44
CA LEU A 9 -20.21 -0.01 29.19
C LEU A 9 -18.98 0.55 28.48
N GLU A 10 -18.07 -0.30 28.04
CA GLU A 10 -16.90 0.12 27.30
C GLU A 10 -17.28 0.80 25.97
N LYS A 11 -18.25 0.23 25.24
CA LYS A 11 -18.77 0.82 23.99
C LYS A 11 -19.28 2.24 24.21
N LYS A 12 -20.08 2.46 25.23
CA LYS A 12 -20.58 3.82 25.60
C LYS A 12 -19.46 4.79 25.94
N GLN A 13 -18.44 4.34 26.70
CA GLN A 13 -17.28 5.18 27.02
C GLN A 13 -16.49 5.57 25.76
N LEU A 14 -16.22 4.61 24.87
CA LEU A 14 -15.53 4.85 23.61
C LEU A 14 -16.33 5.76 22.68
N GLN A 15 -17.66 5.59 22.58
CA GLN A 15 -18.53 6.48 21.82
C GLN A 15 -18.42 7.92 22.34
N LYS A 16 -18.48 8.13 23.66
CA LYS A 16 -18.31 9.47 24.28
C LYS A 16 -16.93 10.04 23.97
N LYS A 17 -15.87 9.24 24.12
CA LYS A 17 -14.47 9.63 23.89
C LYS A 17 -14.23 10.07 22.45
N PHE A 18 -14.69 9.29 21.47
CA PHE A 18 -14.47 9.52 20.05
C PHE A 18 -15.64 10.22 19.33
N SER A 19 -16.57 10.80 20.09
CA SER A 19 -17.72 11.55 19.53
C SER A 19 -17.31 12.80 18.75
N LYS A 20 -16.17 13.42 19.10
CA LYS A 20 -15.63 14.61 18.45
C LYS A 20 -14.13 14.45 18.24
N ILE A 21 -13.73 14.24 17.00
CA ILE A 21 -12.31 14.16 16.60
C ILE A 21 -11.93 15.53 16.06
N SER A 22 -10.93 16.16 16.69
CA SER A 22 -10.36 17.42 16.20
C SER A 22 -9.47 17.16 14.99
N VAL A 23 -9.69 17.87 13.90
CA VAL A 23 -8.92 17.74 12.65
C VAL A 23 -8.33 19.06 12.17
N SER A 24 -8.51 20.15 12.89
CA SER A 24 -8.05 21.48 12.47
C SER A 24 -6.54 21.60 12.29
N HIS A 25 -5.77 20.74 12.94
CA HIS A 25 -4.31 20.69 12.87
C HIS A 25 -3.80 19.70 11.78
N VAL A 26 -4.66 18.82 11.28
CA VAL A 26 -4.28 17.74 10.37
C VAL A 26 -3.86 18.29 9.01
N ARG A 27 -2.64 17.91 8.57
CA ARG A 27 -2.04 18.35 7.31
C ARG A 27 -1.78 17.19 6.35
N ILE A 28 -1.47 16.02 6.85
CA ILE A 28 -1.08 14.86 6.05
C ILE A 28 -1.84 13.64 6.55
N ILE A 29 -2.55 12.99 5.66
CA ILE A 29 -3.30 11.77 6.00
C ILE A 29 -2.82 10.57 5.19
N GLY A 30 -2.99 9.39 5.77
CA GLY A 30 -2.86 8.10 5.09
C GLY A 30 -4.22 7.43 4.97
N ILE A 31 -4.46 6.79 3.85
CA ILE A 31 -5.69 6.02 3.59
C ILE A 31 -5.31 4.61 3.17
N ASP A 32 -5.99 3.63 3.76
CA ASP A 32 -5.82 2.23 3.36
C ASP A 32 -7.10 1.43 3.60
N GLU A 33 -7.21 0.29 2.91
CA GLU A 33 -8.32 -0.66 2.99
C GLU A 33 -7.88 -1.92 3.73
N ILE A 34 -8.70 -2.36 4.67
CA ILE A 34 -8.41 -3.54 5.47
C ILE A 34 -9.51 -4.57 5.28
N TYR A 35 -9.10 -5.79 4.95
CA TYR A 35 -9.99 -6.93 4.98
C TYR A 35 -10.24 -7.37 6.42
N VAL A 36 -11.50 -7.36 6.86
CA VAL A 36 -11.87 -7.61 8.27
C VAL A 36 -12.85 -8.76 8.47
N SER A 37 -13.57 -9.19 7.44
CA SER A 37 -14.62 -10.21 7.57
C SER A 37 -14.85 -10.96 6.26
N ARG A 38 -15.33 -12.22 6.37
CA ARG A 38 -15.81 -13.00 5.21
C ARG A 38 -17.26 -12.69 4.84
N THR A 39 -17.99 -11.98 5.70
CA THR A 39 -19.41 -11.63 5.47
C THR A 39 -19.56 -10.74 4.25
N VAL A 40 -20.43 -11.13 3.33
CA VAL A 40 -20.74 -10.35 2.13
C VAL A 40 -21.24 -8.96 2.53
N GLY A 41 -20.79 -7.92 1.84
CA GLY A 41 -21.09 -6.51 2.15
C GLY A 41 -20.29 -5.91 3.31
N GLN A 42 -19.57 -6.74 4.10
CA GLN A 42 -18.81 -6.32 5.27
C GLN A 42 -17.33 -6.74 5.24
N LYS A 43 -16.82 -7.05 4.06
CA LYS A 43 -15.46 -7.60 3.89
C LYS A 43 -14.37 -6.60 4.25
N PHE A 44 -14.58 -5.34 3.98
CA PHE A 44 -13.56 -4.29 4.10
C PHE A 44 -14.01 -3.15 5.00
N ILE A 45 -13.03 -2.46 5.54
CA ILE A 45 -13.14 -1.12 6.11
C ILE A 45 -12.07 -0.24 5.46
N THR A 46 -12.36 1.05 5.32
CA THR A 46 -11.40 2.07 4.92
C THR A 46 -11.01 2.88 6.16
N VAL A 47 -9.72 3.02 6.40
CA VAL A 47 -9.19 3.76 7.55
C VAL A 47 -8.45 5.00 7.06
N ILE A 48 -8.79 6.16 7.64
CA ILE A 48 -8.07 7.43 7.45
C ILE A 48 -7.32 7.75 8.73
N ARG A 49 -6.01 7.97 8.62
CA ARG A 49 -5.14 8.32 9.73
C ARG A 49 -4.44 9.65 9.49
N ASP A 50 -4.21 10.38 10.55
CA ASP A 50 -3.20 11.44 10.56
C ASP A 50 -1.80 10.80 10.59
N LEU A 51 -0.96 11.08 9.60
CA LEU A 51 0.37 10.51 9.51
C LEU A 51 1.39 11.21 10.42
N GLU A 52 1.07 12.40 10.92
CA GLU A 52 1.93 13.15 11.84
C GLU A 52 1.74 12.68 13.29
N SER A 53 0.50 12.52 13.74
CA SER A 53 0.19 12.06 15.12
C SER A 53 -0.04 10.56 15.24
N GLY A 54 -0.29 9.86 14.12
CA GLY A 54 -0.70 8.46 14.12
C GLY A 54 -2.15 8.21 14.51
N ALA A 55 -2.92 9.24 14.82
CA ALA A 55 -4.31 9.11 15.24
C ALA A 55 -5.21 8.58 14.11
N VAL A 56 -6.23 7.81 14.47
CA VAL A 56 -7.30 7.43 13.55
C VAL A 56 -8.32 8.56 13.48
N LEU A 57 -8.55 9.08 12.29
CA LEU A 57 -9.50 10.16 12.04
C LEU A 57 -10.87 9.64 11.62
N TYR A 58 -10.88 8.55 10.82
CA TYR A 58 -12.12 8.00 10.31
C TYR A 58 -11.99 6.50 9.99
N VAL A 59 -13.10 5.78 10.20
CA VAL A 59 -13.25 4.37 9.83
C VAL A 59 -14.55 4.20 9.08
N GLY A 60 -14.47 4.07 7.75
CA GLY A 60 -15.59 3.84 6.84
C GLY A 60 -15.89 2.36 6.62
N ASP A 61 -17.13 2.02 6.30
CA ASP A 61 -17.50 0.68 5.87
C ASP A 61 -17.24 0.51 4.38
N GLY A 62 -16.72 -0.67 4.00
CA GLY A 62 -16.47 -1.01 2.62
C GLY A 62 -15.13 -0.50 2.09
N LYS A 63 -15.06 -0.39 0.78
CA LYS A 63 -13.93 0.12 -0.02
C LYS A 63 -14.44 1.05 -1.12
N GLY A 64 -13.53 1.87 -1.63
CA GLY A 64 -13.86 2.83 -2.69
C GLY A 64 -14.45 4.14 -2.16
N THR A 65 -14.97 4.96 -3.06
CA THR A 65 -15.37 6.35 -2.77
C THR A 65 -16.48 6.47 -1.72
N THR A 66 -17.47 5.59 -1.75
CA THR A 66 -18.58 5.60 -0.77
C THR A 66 -18.11 5.43 0.67
N ALA A 67 -17.01 4.72 0.89
CA ALA A 67 -16.43 4.58 2.22
C ALA A 67 -15.81 5.89 2.74
N LEU A 68 -15.52 6.88 1.88
CA LEU A 68 -14.95 8.18 2.23
C LEU A 68 -16.01 9.28 2.46
N ASP A 69 -17.22 9.10 1.96
CA ASP A 69 -18.24 10.15 1.97
C ASP A 69 -18.57 10.64 3.40
N GLY A 70 -18.55 9.75 4.37
CA GLY A 70 -18.73 10.10 5.78
C GLY A 70 -17.61 10.96 6.37
N ALA A 71 -16.41 10.92 5.77
CA ALA A 71 -15.25 11.73 6.21
C ALA A 71 -15.25 13.15 5.60
N LEU A 72 -15.99 13.40 4.52
CA LEU A 72 -15.88 14.62 3.74
C LEU A 72 -16.08 15.90 4.58
N LYS A 73 -17.19 15.96 5.36
CA LYS A 73 -17.49 17.13 6.20
C LYS A 73 -16.43 17.39 7.25
N MET A 74 -15.83 16.34 7.77
CA MET A 74 -14.75 16.41 8.76
C MET A 74 -13.45 16.90 8.10
N LEU A 75 -13.04 16.28 7.00
CA LEU A 75 -11.81 16.62 6.28
C LEU A 75 -11.80 18.06 5.73
N LYS A 76 -12.97 18.61 5.35
CA LYS A 76 -13.10 20.02 4.95
C LYS A 76 -12.74 21.03 6.06
N LYS A 77 -12.71 20.60 7.33
CA LYS A 77 -12.30 21.44 8.47
C LYS A 77 -10.82 21.35 8.77
N SER A 78 -10.07 20.49 8.06
CA SER A 78 -8.64 20.30 8.25
C SER A 78 -7.83 21.26 7.38
N LYS A 79 -6.53 21.31 7.64
CA LYS A 79 -5.52 22.05 6.83
C LYS A 79 -4.79 21.10 5.88
N LEU A 80 -5.53 20.18 5.26
CA LEU A 80 -5.00 19.08 4.47
C LEU A 80 -4.12 19.57 3.32
N LYS A 81 -2.88 19.09 3.23
CA LYS A 81 -1.89 19.39 2.20
C LYS A 81 -1.59 18.18 1.32
N ALA A 82 -1.53 16.98 1.93
CA ALA A 82 -1.21 15.76 1.21
C ALA A 82 -1.99 14.56 1.74
N VAL A 83 -2.20 13.59 0.85
CA VAL A 83 -2.79 12.29 1.17
C VAL A 83 -1.90 11.17 0.60
N ALA A 84 -1.43 10.28 1.47
CA ALA A 84 -0.73 9.06 1.08
C ALA A 84 -1.73 7.92 0.90
N MET A 85 -1.66 7.23 -0.24
CA MET A 85 -2.57 6.14 -0.59
C MET A 85 -1.96 5.19 -1.61
N ASP A 86 -2.63 4.07 -1.84
CA ASP A 86 -2.36 3.19 -2.97
C ASP A 86 -2.73 3.86 -4.30
N MET A 87 -2.20 3.34 -5.41
CA MET A 87 -2.54 3.80 -6.76
C MET A 87 -3.99 3.43 -7.14
N SER A 88 -4.95 4.01 -6.42
CA SER A 88 -6.39 3.82 -6.64
C SER A 88 -6.98 4.98 -7.41
N ASN A 89 -7.44 4.73 -8.63
CA ASN A 89 -8.11 5.75 -9.45
C ASN A 89 -9.37 6.30 -8.76
N ALA A 90 -10.11 5.45 -8.05
CA ALA A 90 -11.32 5.85 -7.35
C ALA A 90 -11.02 6.88 -6.25
N TYR A 91 -10.03 6.62 -5.41
CA TYR A 91 -9.62 7.55 -4.36
C TYR A 91 -8.99 8.82 -4.94
N SER A 92 -8.13 8.68 -5.95
CA SER A 92 -7.51 9.83 -6.61
C SER A 92 -8.56 10.76 -7.18
N SER A 93 -9.55 10.26 -7.92
CA SER A 93 -10.65 11.07 -8.47
C SER A 93 -11.50 11.71 -7.37
N TRP A 94 -11.76 11.00 -6.27
CA TRP A 94 -12.51 11.54 -5.15
C TRP A 94 -11.77 12.73 -4.50
N PHE A 95 -10.45 12.61 -4.27
CA PHE A 95 -9.65 13.71 -3.72
C PHE A 95 -9.52 14.87 -4.70
N GLN A 96 -9.28 14.62 -5.98
CA GLN A 96 -9.23 15.67 -7.01
C GLN A 96 -10.54 16.46 -7.09
N THR A 97 -11.68 15.79 -6.93
CA THR A 97 -13.01 16.43 -6.95
C THR A 97 -13.26 17.26 -5.70
N HIS A 98 -12.97 16.74 -4.52
CA HIS A 98 -13.36 17.37 -3.26
C HIS A 98 -12.27 18.24 -2.62
N PHE A 99 -10.99 18.02 -2.98
CA PHE A 99 -9.80 18.68 -2.44
C PHE A 99 -8.75 18.94 -3.53
N PRO A 100 -9.04 19.76 -4.55
CA PRO A 100 -8.16 19.91 -5.73
C PRO A 100 -6.77 20.46 -5.40
N ALA A 101 -6.61 21.17 -4.28
CA ALA A 101 -5.33 21.70 -3.82
C ALA A 101 -4.46 20.66 -3.08
N VAL A 102 -5.04 19.52 -2.67
CA VAL A 102 -4.34 18.48 -1.93
C VAL A 102 -3.48 17.65 -2.87
N LYS A 103 -2.23 17.44 -2.48
CA LYS A 103 -1.31 16.59 -3.24
C LYS A 103 -1.52 15.12 -2.92
N ILE A 104 -1.66 14.31 -3.96
CA ILE A 104 -1.73 12.85 -3.83
C ILE A 104 -0.30 12.31 -3.85
N VAL A 105 0.02 11.45 -2.90
CA VAL A 105 1.30 10.74 -2.81
C VAL A 105 1.01 9.24 -2.90
N PHE A 106 1.48 8.62 -3.98
CA PHE A 106 1.38 7.17 -4.10
C PHE A 106 2.52 6.50 -3.35
N ASP A 107 2.15 5.55 -2.50
CA ASP A 107 3.12 4.80 -1.71
C ASP A 107 4.04 3.97 -2.62
N HIS A 108 5.35 4.18 -2.48
CA HIS A 108 6.35 3.50 -3.26
C HIS A 108 6.32 1.96 -3.10
N PHE A 109 5.93 1.46 -1.92
CA PHE A 109 5.76 0.02 -1.70
C PHE A 109 4.74 -0.59 -2.65
N HIS A 110 3.64 0.12 -2.93
CA HIS A 110 2.61 -0.33 -3.87
C HIS A 110 3.07 -0.28 -5.32
N VAL A 111 3.93 0.67 -5.69
CA VAL A 111 4.58 0.69 -7.01
C VAL A 111 5.49 -0.53 -7.18
N ILE A 112 6.34 -0.81 -6.18
CA ILE A 112 7.24 -1.98 -6.22
C ILE A 112 6.45 -3.29 -6.15
N LYS A 113 5.39 -3.37 -5.34
CA LYS A 113 4.49 -4.53 -5.30
C LYS A 113 3.86 -4.80 -6.66
N SER A 114 3.35 -3.76 -7.34
CA SER A 114 2.81 -3.88 -8.71
C SER A 114 3.86 -4.40 -9.68
N MET A 115 5.12 -3.93 -9.59
CA MET A 115 6.22 -4.46 -10.40
C MET A 115 6.51 -5.92 -10.10
N ASN A 116 6.51 -6.34 -8.84
CA ASN A 116 6.69 -7.74 -8.44
C ASN A 116 5.58 -8.65 -9.00
N GLU A 117 4.33 -8.16 -9.05
CA GLU A 117 3.21 -8.88 -9.67
C GLU A 117 3.42 -9.06 -11.19
N LYS A 118 3.95 -8.03 -11.88
CA LYS A 118 4.29 -8.12 -13.31
C LYS A 118 5.44 -9.10 -13.55
N LEU A 119 6.49 -9.05 -12.72
CA LEU A 119 7.61 -10.00 -12.79
C LEU A 119 7.13 -11.45 -12.57
N ASP A 120 6.25 -11.69 -11.59
CA ASP A 120 5.68 -13.02 -11.37
C ASP A 120 4.78 -13.48 -12.55
N ALA A 121 4.11 -12.55 -13.23
CA ALA A 121 3.35 -12.85 -14.44
C ALA A 121 4.27 -13.27 -15.60
N VAL A 122 5.39 -12.57 -15.82
CA VAL A 122 6.44 -12.97 -16.79
C VAL A 122 6.95 -14.36 -16.45
N ARG A 123 7.32 -14.60 -15.19
CA ARG A 123 7.79 -15.91 -14.73
C ARG A 123 6.79 -17.02 -15.05
N ARG A 124 5.51 -16.82 -14.70
CA ARG A 124 4.44 -17.82 -14.99
C ARG A 124 4.29 -18.06 -16.47
N ARG A 125 4.34 -17.03 -17.31
CA ARG A 125 4.22 -17.13 -18.77
C ARG A 125 5.40 -17.87 -19.39
N VAL A 126 6.62 -17.61 -18.91
CA VAL A 126 7.84 -18.31 -19.36
C VAL A 126 7.74 -19.80 -18.99
N ILE A 127 7.45 -20.11 -17.71
CA ILE A 127 7.36 -21.49 -17.23
C ILE A 127 6.27 -22.29 -17.94
N ALA A 128 5.15 -21.66 -18.32
CA ALA A 128 4.06 -22.35 -19.03
C ALA A 128 4.48 -22.94 -20.39
N LYS A 129 5.56 -22.41 -20.99
CA LYS A 129 6.11 -22.85 -22.28
C LYS A 129 7.14 -23.96 -22.15
N LEU A 130 7.55 -24.33 -20.93
CA LEU A 130 8.61 -25.31 -20.67
C LEU A 130 8.05 -26.71 -20.54
N ASP A 131 8.87 -27.71 -20.83
CA ASP A 131 8.59 -29.11 -20.51
C ASP A 131 8.73 -29.39 -18.99
N ASP A 132 8.34 -30.58 -18.55
CA ASP A 132 8.32 -30.93 -17.12
C ASP A 132 9.72 -30.96 -16.48
N THR A 133 10.74 -31.35 -17.25
CA THR A 133 12.13 -31.37 -16.78
C THR A 133 12.63 -29.96 -16.52
N GLN A 134 12.41 -29.06 -17.47
CA GLN A 134 12.75 -27.64 -17.35
C GLN A 134 11.96 -26.98 -16.23
N ARG A 135 10.64 -27.25 -16.09
CA ARG A 135 9.80 -26.69 -15.00
C ARG A 135 10.34 -27.05 -13.63
N SER A 136 10.89 -28.25 -13.45
CA SER A 136 11.44 -28.69 -12.17
C SER A 136 12.57 -27.76 -11.69
N GLN A 137 13.37 -27.20 -12.58
CA GLN A 137 14.45 -26.25 -12.29
C GLN A 137 13.92 -24.90 -11.78
N PHE A 138 12.69 -24.54 -12.07
CA PHE A 138 12.04 -23.30 -11.63
C PHE A 138 11.33 -23.43 -10.26
N LYS A 139 11.33 -24.62 -9.66
CA LYS A 139 10.71 -24.84 -8.35
C LYS A 139 11.43 -24.01 -7.29
N GLY A 140 10.69 -23.17 -6.57
CA GLY A 140 11.26 -22.30 -5.53
C GLY A 140 11.84 -20.96 -6.03
N LEU A 141 12.11 -20.78 -7.31
CA LEU A 141 12.76 -19.57 -7.85
C LEU A 141 11.92 -18.30 -7.69
N ARG A 142 10.59 -18.41 -7.46
CA ARG A 142 9.74 -17.25 -7.18
C ARG A 142 10.31 -16.37 -6.09
N PHE A 143 10.83 -16.96 -5.02
CA PHE A 143 11.37 -16.22 -3.90
C PHE A 143 12.66 -15.48 -4.26
N ILE A 144 13.50 -16.04 -5.14
CA ILE A 144 14.72 -15.38 -5.64
C ILE A 144 14.35 -14.12 -6.43
N PHE A 145 13.34 -14.19 -7.30
CA PHE A 145 12.90 -13.03 -8.10
C PHE A 145 12.25 -11.93 -7.25
N LEU A 146 11.65 -12.27 -6.13
CA LEU A 146 11.03 -11.29 -5.22
C LEU A 146 12.03 -10.64 -4.28
N GLN A 147 13.18 -11.28 -4.02
CA GLN A 147 14.26 -10.70 -3.24
C GLN A 147 14.95 -9.56 -4.02
N ASN A 148 15.58 -8.68 -3.28
CA ASN A 148 16.38 -7.60 -3.84
C ASN A 148 17.78 -8.16 -4.20
N ASN A 149 18.40 -7.58 -5.21
CA ASN A 149 19.71 -8.08 -5.67
C ASN A 149 20.80 -8.03 -4.59
N GLU A 150 20.75 -7.01 -3.72
CA GLU A 150 21.65 -6.86 -2.58
C GLU A 150 21.48 -7.91 -1.49
N ASP A 151 20.27 -8.47 -1.35
CA ASP A 151 19.93 -9.46 -0.33
C ASP A 151 20.14 -10.91 -0.80
N LEU A 152 20.55 -11.11 -2.07
CA LEU A 152 20.74 -12.44 -2.65
C LEU A 152 22.05 -13.07 -2.17
N MET A 153 21.94 -14.33 -1.73
CA MET A 153 23.11 -15.21 -1.50
C MET A 153 23.80 -15.59 -2.83
N GLU A 154 25.04 -16.01 -2.77
CA GLU A 154 25.84 -16.36 -3.96
C GLU A 154 25.21 -17.47 -4.82
N ASP A 155 24.59 -18.46 -4.18
CA ASP A 155 23.86 -19.52 -4.90
C ASP A 155 22.70 -18.95 -5.73
N ALA A 156 21.95 -18.00 -5.16
CA ALA A 156 20.85 -17.35 -5.85
C ALA A 156 21.34 -16.46 -7.01
N LYS A 157 22.50 -15.80 -6.85
CA LYS A 157 23.15 -15.03 -7.93
C LYS A 157 23.60 -15.93 -9.07
N SER A 158 24.14 -17.11 -8.75
CA SER A 158 24.52 -18.11 -9.75
C SER A 158 23.32 -18.62 -10.54
N ILE A 159 22.19 -18.85 -9.87
CA ILE A 159 20.91 -19.21 -10.51
C ILE A 159 20.44 -18.09 -11.45
N LEU A 160 20.49 -16.82 -11.02
CA LEU A 160 20.12 -15.69 -11.88
C LEU A 160 21.02 -15.57 -13.11
N LYS A 161 22.31 -15.88 -12.99
CA LYS A 161 23.23 -15.91 -14.13
C LYS A 161 22.82 -16.98 -15.16
N ASN A 162 22.48 -18.17 -14.71
CA ASN A 162 21.97 -19.24 -15.59
C ASN A 162 20.66 -18.84 -16.27
N ILE A 163 19.76 -18.19 -15.53
CA ILE A 163 18.47 -17.69 -16.06
C ILE A 163 18.72 -16.61 -17.12
N ARG A 164 19.70 -15.72 -16.93
CA ARG A 164 20.06 -14.72 -17.94
C ARG A 164 20.40 -15.36 -19.29
N ASP A 165 21.13 -16.45 -19.26
CA ASP A 165 21.64 -17.08 -20.47
C ASP A 165 20.56 -17.95 -21.16
N GLN A 166 19.63 -18.53 -20.41
CA GLN A 166 18.58 -19.41 -20.92
C GLN A 166 17.23 -18.74 -21.11
N PHE A 167 16.88 -17.75 -20.26
CA PHE A 167 15.55 -17.14 -20.17
C PHE A 167 15.66 -15.62 -20.11
N ARG A 168 16.22 -15.04 -21.17
CA ARG A 168 16.53 -13.61 -21.29
C ARG A 168 15.37 -12.71 -20.87
N GLU A 169 14.17 -13.00 -21.33
CA GLU A 169 12.96 -12.22 -21.02
C GLU A 169 12.67 -12.12 -19.52
N LEU A 170 12.85 -13.23 -18.79
CA LEU A 170 12.66 -13.27 -17.35
C LEU A 170 13.75 -12.50 -16.59
N PHE A 171 15.00 -12.63 -17.04
CA PHE A 171 16.10 -11.86 -16.48
C PHE A 171 15.94 -10.36 -16.72
N ASP A 172 15.55 -9.95 -17.92
CA ASP A 172 15.30 -8.55 -18.24
C ASP A 172 14.18 -7.98 -17.33
N ALA A 173 13.08 -8.71 -17.13
CA ALA A 173 12.02 -8.30 -16.22
C ALA A 173 12.50 -8.14 -14.76
N TYR A 174 13.41 -9.01 -14.29
CA TYR A 174 14.06 -8.88 -13.00
C TYR A 174 14.93 -7.62 -12.91
N MET A 175 15.75 -7.35 -13.93
CA MET A 175 16.58 -6.15 -13.99
C MET A 175 15.74 -4.86 -14.02
N PHE A 176 14.59 -4.88 -14.68
CA PHE A 176 13.65 -3.77 -14.66
C PHE A 176 13.04 -3.54 -13.26
N LYS A 177 12.79 -4.60 -12.49
CA LYS A 177 12.39 -4.46 -11.08
C LYS A 177 13.50 -3.78 -10.25
N GLU A 178 14.75 -4.22 -10.40
CA GLU A 178 15.87 -3.65 -9.66
C GLU A 178 16.15 -2.20 -10.06
N THR A 179 16.08 -1.88 -11.35
CA THR A 179 16.23 -0.49 -11.82
C THR A 179 15.11 0.41 -11.30
N LEU A 180 13.86 -0.07 -11.25
CA LEU A 180 12.75 0.68 -10.66
C LEU A 180 12.98 1.00 -9.18
N ARG A 181 13.44 0.01 -8.41
CA ARG A 181 13.83 0.20 -7.00
C ARG A 181 14.98 1.19 -6.85
N SER A 182 15.96 1.13 -7.75
CA SER A 182 17.10 2.04 -7.75
C SER A 182 16.67 3.51 -7.89
N ILE A 183 15.61 3.81 -8.67
CA ILE A 183 15.10 5.19 -8.80
C ILE A 183 14.74 5.74 -7.42
N TYR A 184 14.01 4.99 -6.60
CA TYR A 184 13.62 5.43 -5.25
C TYR A 184 14.81 5.64 -4.31
N ARG A 185 15.93 4.94 -4.51
CA ARG A 185 17.13 5.07 -3.67
C ARG A 185 18.05 6.21 -4.11
N THR A 186 18.10 6.49 -5.41
CA THR A 186 19.15 7.36 -5.99
C THR A 186 18.66 8.70 -6.47
N ALA A 187 17.37 8.85 -6.77
CA ALA A 187 16.83 10.14 -7.20
C ALA A 187 16.86 11.15 -6.04
N LYS A 188 17.50 12.28 -6.29
CA LYS A 188 17.73 13.33 -5.27
C LYS A 188 16.47 14.15 -4.97
N ASP A 189 15.62 14.33 -5.97
CA ASP A 189 14.42 15.15 -5.93
C ASP A 189 13.41 14.69 -6.98
N SER A 190 12.25 15.36 -7.02
CA SER A 190 11.14 15.07 -7.92
C SER A 190 11.51 15.20 -9.41
N TRP A 191 12.41 16.13 -9.77
CA TRP A 191 12.85 16.30 -11.16
C TRP A 191 13.72 15.12 -11.63
N HIS A 192 14.71 14.71 -10.81
CA HIS A 192 15.55 13.55 -11.13
C HIS A 192 14.73 12.26 -11.20
N ALA A 193 13.74 12.12 -10.30
CA ALA A 193 12.81 11.00 -10.33
C ALA A 193 11.96 10.97 -11.60
N ASP A 194 11.40 12.11 -12.00
CA ASP A 194 10.61 12.27 -13.24
C ASP A 194 11.38 11.79 -14.46
N MET A 195 12.61 12.31 -14.64
CA MET A 195 13.49 11.94 -15.75
C MET A 195 13.83 10.43 -15.73
N ALA A 196 14.10 9.89 -14.55
CA ALA A 196 14.43 8.47 -14.40
C ALA A 196 13.23 7.56 -14.71
N PHE A 197 12.01 7.93 -14.27
CA PHE A 197 10.80 7.19 -14.61
C PHE A 197 10.47 7.26 -16.10
N HIS A 198 10.60 8.41 -16.72
CA HIS A 198 10.42 8.54 -18.18
C HIS A 198 11.37 7.62 -18.95
N ARG A 199 12.66 7.62 -18.58
CA ARG A 199 13.67 6.73 -19.17
C ARG A 199 13.30 5.27 -18.93
N TRP A 200 12.95 4.90 -17.69
CA TRP A 200 12.57 3.54 -17.34
C TRP A 200 11.37 3.07 -18.18
N CYS A 201 10.32 3.89 -18.30
CA CYS A 201 9.13 3.55 -19.08
C CYS A 201 9.45 3.33 -20.56
N ARG A 202 10.27 4.20 -21.17
CA ARG A 202 10.69 4.04 -22.57
C ARG A 202 11.42 2.73 -22.78
N LEU A 203 12.44 2.45 -21.95
CA LEU A 203 13.20 1.22 -22.05
C LEU A 203 12.33 -0.04 -21.81
N ALA A 204 11.39 0.02 -20.89
CA ALA A 204 10.44 -1.07 -20.62
C ALA A 204 9.53 -1.36 -21.83
N GLU A 205 9.10 -0.33 -22.54
CA GLU A 205 8.31 -0.45 -23.77
C GLU A 205 9.14 -1.04 -24.92
N GLU A 206 10.41 -0.66 -25.05
CA GLU A 206 11.36 -1.15 -26.07
C GLU A 206 11.69 -2.65 -25.92
N THR A 207 11.56 -3.23 -24.71
CA THR A 207 11.77 -4.68 -24.50
C THR A 207 10.80 -5.57 -25.27
N GLY A 208 9.64 -5.06 -25.62
CA GLY A 208 8.54 -5.87 -26.19
C GLY A 208 7.82 -6.77 -25.18
N ILE A 209 8.24 -6.83 -23.90
CA ILE A 209 7.63 -7.65 -22.85
C ILE A 209 6.27 -7.06 -22.44
N PRO A 210 5.13 -7.77 -22.64
CA PRO A 210 3.81 -7.19 -22.42
C PRO A 210 3.58 -6.68 -21.00
N GLU A 211 4.10 -7.40 -20.00
CA GLU A 211 3.95 -7.06 -18.59
C GLU A 211 4.73 -5.78 -18.23
N LEU A 212 5.93 -5.58 -18.80
CA LEU A 212 6.71 -4.37 -18.62
C LEU A 212 6.05 -3.16 -19.30
N ARG A 213 5.51 -3.36 -20.50
CA ARG A 213 4.71 -2.33 -21.18
C ARG A 213 3.49 -1.91 -20.36
N THR A 214 2.81 -2.90 -19.74
CA THR A 214 1.68 -2.62 -18.84
C THR A 214 2.12 -1.83 -17.62
N MET A 215 3.27 -2.18 -17.02
CA MET A 215 3.82 -1.44 -15.88
C MET A 215 4.23 -0.01 -16.27
N ALA A 216 4.86 0.18 -17.41
CA ALA A 216 5.21 1.50 -17.94
C ALA A 216 3.96 2.40 -18.09
N ARG A 217 2.87 1.86 -18.63
CA ARG A 217 1.59 2.57 -18.70
C ARG A 217 1.05 2.92 -17.32
N THR A 218 1.12 2.01 -16.36
CA THR A 218 0.70 2.25 -14.97
C THR A 218 1.52 3.40 -14.36
N ILE A 219 2.84 3.39 -14.52
CA ILE A 219 3.72 4.46 -14.01
C ILE A 219 3.37 5.80 -14.67
N ARG A 220 3.25 5.86 -16.01
CA ARG A 220 2.93 7.11 -16.73
C ARG A 220 1.61 7.71 -16.27
N ASN A 221 0.57 6.88 -16.10
CA ASN A 221 -0.75 7.33 -15.67
C ASN A 221 -0.78 7.86 -14.24
N ASN A 222 0.18 7.47 -13.42
CA ASN A 222 0.25 7.81 -11.99
C ASN A 222 1.48 8.66 -11.64
N LEU A 223 2.24 9.15 -12.64
CA LEU A 223 3.56 9.74 -12.44
C LEU A 223 3.53 10.95 -11.52
N GLU A 224 2.52 11.81 -11.62
CA GLU A 224 2.36 12.97 -10.75
C GLU A 224 2.29 12.56 -9.25
N GLY A 225 1.48 11.57 -8.91
CA GLY A 225 1.38 11.07 -7.54
C GLY A 225 2.61 10.28 -7.09
N ILE A 226 3.30 9.59 -8.02
CA ILE A 226 4.53 8.86 -7.73
C ILE A 226 5.66 9.83 -7.38
N LYS A 227 5.89 10.87 -8.20
CA LYS A 227 6.98 11.82 -7.97
C LYS A 227 6.74 12.77 -6.79
N THR A 228 5.49 12.93 -6.36
CA THR A 228 5.13 13.69 -5.16
C THR A 228 5.77 13.10 -3.88
N TYR A 229 6.18 11.84 -3.88
CA TYR A 229 6.96 11.20 -2.82
C TYR A 229 8.20 12.02 -2.44
N TRP A 230 8.95 12.55 -3.40
CA TRP A 230 10.15 13.39 -3.14
C TRP A 230 9.79 14.81 -2.67
N THR A 231 8.64 15.34 -3.08
CA THR A 231 8.17 16.67 -2.66
C THR A 231 7.78 16.69 -1.17
N PHE A 232 7.31 15.57 -0.64
CA PHE A 232 6.92 15.43 0.75
C PHE A 232 7.93 14.62 1.58
N HIS A 233 9.24 14.85 1.36
CA HIS A 233 10.32 14.26 2.16
C HIS A 233 10.20 12.73 2.31
N HIS A 234 9.95 12.04 1.22
CA HIS A 234 9.80 10.58 1.18
C HIS A 234 8.59 10.06 1.99
N LEU A 235 7.48 10.81 1.94
CA LEU A 235 6.25 10.41 2.60
C LEU A 235 5.79 9.04 2.12
N THR A 236 5.58 8.13 3.07
CA THR A 236 5.07 6.78 2.81
C THR A 236 3.83 6.49 3.64
N ASN A 237 3.07 5.51 3.22
CA ASN A 237 1.95 4.97 3.99
C ASN A 237 2.38 3.81 4.92
N ALA A 238 3.70 3.60 5.13
CA ALA A 238 4.26 2.49 5.91
C ALA A 238 3.72 2.45 7.35
N SER A 239 3.52 3.60 7.99
CA SER A 239 2.93 3.66 9.33
C SER A 239 1.48 3.15 9.34
N THR A 240 0.74 3.33 8.23
CA THR A 240 -0.62 2.80 8.08
C THR A 240 -0.60 1.30 7.85
N GLU A 241 0.37 0.75 7.10
CA GLU A 241 0.54 -0.70 6.95
C GLU A 241 0.86 -1.37 8.30
N GLY A 242 1.78 -0.81 9.08
CA GLY A 242 2.06 -1.27 10.44
C GLY A 242 0.82 -1.22 11.34
N PHE A 243 0.01 -0.18 11.21
CA PHE A 243 -1.25 -0.04 11.93
C PHE A 243 -2.30 -1.08 11.48
N ASN A 244 -2.37 -1.38 10.20
CA ASN A 244 -3.24 -2.43 9.67
C ASN A 244 -2.91 -3.81 10.27
N ASN A 245 -1.64 -4.08 10.55
CA ASN A 245 -1.23 -5.29 11.24
C ASN A 245 -1.76 -5.32 12.68
N LYS A 246 -1.78 -4.18 13.40
CA LYS A 246 -2.40 -4.07 14.73
C LYS A 246 -3.92 -4.34 14.68
N ILE A 247 -4.61 -3.82 13.66
CA ILE A 247 -6.04 -4.11 13.45
C ILE A 247 -6.28 -5.61 13.19
N ARG A 248 -5.47 -6.23 12.33
CA ARG A 248 -5.57 -7.68 12.06
C ARG A 248 -5.33 -8.49 13.32
N TRP A 249 -4.37 -8.08 14.14
CA TRP A 249 -4.08 -8.72 15.42
C TRP A 249 -5.23 -8.57 16.43
N LEU A 250 -5.82 -7.37 16.57
CA LEU A 250 -7.00 -7.11 17.37
C LEU A 250 -8.17 -8.04 17.00
N ILE A 251 -8.43 -8.17 15.67
CA ILE A 251 -9.49 -9.03 15.17
C ILE A 251 -9.22 -10.51 15.49
N ARG A 252 -7.97 -10.95 15.36
CA ARG A 252 -7.56 -12.34 15.68
C ARG A 252 -7.72 -12.65 17.16
N GLN A 253 -7.27 -11.76 18.04
CA GLN A 253 -7.41 -11.93 19.48
C GLN A 253 -8.87 -12.05 19.95
N ALA A 254 -9.76 -11.30 19.30
CA ALA A 254 -11.19 -11.32 19.60
C ALA A 254 -11.94 -12.46 18.88
N TYR A 255 -11.26 -13.35 18.14
CA TYR A 255 -11.88 -14.35 17.27
C TYR A 255 -12.91 -13.76 16.31
N GLY A 256 -12.72 -12.49 15.92
CA GLY A 256 -13.61 -11.71 15.09
C GLY A 256 -14.55 -10.77 15.88
N PHE A 257 -15.19 -9.88 15.18
CA PHE A 257 -16.16 -8.93 15.75
C PHE A 257 -17.51 -9.06 15.05
N ARG A 258 -18.55 -9.41 15.80
CA ARG A 258 -19.93 -9.38 15.31
C ARG A 258 -20.50 -7.96 15.31
N ASP A 259 -20.12 -7.16 16.31
CA ASP A 259 -20.52 -5.74 16.46
C ASP A 259 -19.51 -4.86 15.73
N ARG A 260 -19.92 -4.39 14.55
CA ARG A 260 -19.06 -3.59 13.67
C ARG A 260 -18.77 -2.20 14.23
N GLU A 261 -19.75 -1.60 14.88
CA GLU A 261 -19.54 -0.31 15.53
C GLU A 261 -18.51 -0.41 16.66
N TYR A 262 -18.60 -1.46 17.46
CA TYR A 262 -17.64 -1.72 18.52
C TYR A 262 -16.23 -1.97 17.93
N LEU A 263 -16.10 -2.70 16.81
CA LEU A 263 -14.84 -2.85 16.12
C LEU A 263 -14.24 -1.49 15.71
N LYS A 264 -15.04 -0.59 15.12
CA LYS A 264 -14.57 0.74 14.73
C LYS A 264 -14.09 1.54 15.94
N LEU A 265 -14.82 1.51 17.05
CA LEU A 265 -14.42 2.17 18.29
C LEU A 265 -13.10 1.63 18.86
N LYS A 266 -12.91 0.31 18.81
CA LYS A 266 -11.65 -0.31 19.20
C LYS A 266 -10.50 0.10 18.28
N ILE A 267 -10.75 0.30 16.97
CA ILE A 267 -9.74 0.80 16.03
C ILE A 267 -9.34 2.23 16.36
N TYR A 268 -10.26 3.11 16.72
CA TYR A 268 -9.95 4.46 17.19
C TYR A 268 -9.08 4.47 18.46
N GLN A 269 -9.22 3.48 19.32
CA GLN A 269 -8.47 3.34 20.57
C GLN A 269 -7.04 2.79 20.36
N LEU A 270 -6.77 2.07 19.26
CA LEU A 270 -5.49 1.37 19.05
C LEU A 270 -4.23 2.27 19.10
N PRO A 271 -4.23 3.53 18.58
CA PRO A 271 -3.05 4.38 18.70
C PRO A 271 -2.65 4.68 20.14
N GLU A 272 -3.62 4.86 21.03
CA GLU A 272 -3.39 5.17 22.45
C GLU A 272 -2.79 3.99 23.23
N ILE A 273 -3.23 2.77 22.93
CA ILE A 273 -2.69 1.55 23.55
C ILE A 273 -1.21 1.37 23.22
N SER A 274 -0.75 1.89 22.09
CA SER A 274 0.64 1.78 21.65
C SER A 274 1.58 2.72 22.42
N CYS A 275 1.08 3.81 22.97
CA CYS A 275 1.87 4.77 23.75
C CYS A 275 2.12 4.36 25.21
N VAL A 276 1.43 3.30 25.70
CA VAL A 276 1.52 2.86 27.11
C VAL A 276 2.59 1.77 27.32
N LYS A 277 3.33 1.35 26.31
CA LYS A 277 4.32 0.25 26.40
C LYS A 277 5.78 0.67 26.41
N GLU A 278 6.08 1.94 26.63
CA GLU A 278 7.45 2.40 26.94
C GLU A 278 7.48 3.01 28.36
N VAL A 279 7.37 2.16 29.37
CA VAL A 279 7.84 2.44 30.75
C VAL A 279 8.58 1.19 31.22
#